data_5bf2e749c7a38cb92a546a35d1f8b2bf
#
_entry.id   5bf2e749c7a38cb92a546a35d1f8b2bf
#
_cell.length_a   1.000
_cell.length_b   1.000
_cell.length_c   1.000
_cell.angle_alpha   90.00
_cell.angle_beta   90.00
_cell.angle_gamma   90.00
#
_symmetry.space_group_name_H-M   'P 1'
#
loop_
_entity.id
_entity.type
_entity.pdbx_description
1 polymer ?
#
loop_
_entity_poly.entity_id
_entity_poly.type
_entity_poly.pdbx_seq_one_letter_code
_entity_poly.pdbx_strand_id
1 'polypeptide(L)'
;MSLRFAYFYLMADDPDRVRATVPRHVAHWHGLGLTGYLGGPFADRTGGLITFQADDDQQAQHAVDTDPFVQEGLLKAYWLKQWTPE
;
A
#
# COMPACT_ATOMS: atom_id res chain seq x y z
N MET A 1 14.77 15.94 -2.35
CA MET A 1 15.23 14.85 -1.45
C MET A 1 14.09 13.88 -1.26
N SER A 2 14.33 12.60 -1.41
CA SER A 2 13.29 11.61 -1.23
C SER A 2 13.31 11.04 0.19
N LEU A 3 12.12 10.69 0.66
CA LEU A 3 11.90 10.07 1.96
C LEU A 3 11.39 8.65 1.74
N ARG A 4 11.71 7.76 2.66
CA ARG A 4 11.21 6.39 2.58
C ARG A 4 9.99 6.25 3.48
N PHE A 5 9.00 5.53 2.98
CA PHE A 5 7.73 5.30 3.67
C PHE A 5 7.43 3.81 3.79
N ALA A 6 6.70 3.46 4.84
CA ALA A 6 6.14 2.13 5.02
C ALA A 6 4.63 2.25 5.15
N TYR A 7 3.93 1.48 4.32
CA TYR A 7 2.48 1.38 4.30
C TYR A 7 2.13 -0.06 4.70
N PHE A 8 1.58 -0.18 5.89
CA PHE A 8 1.20 -1.45 6.51
C PHE A 8 -0.32 -1.49 6.54
N TYR A 9 -0.94 -2.56 6.06
CA TYR A 9 -2.39 -2.61 6.01
C TYR A 9 -2.92 -3.98 6.39
N LEU A 10 -4.14 -3.97 6.96
CA LEU A 10 -4.89 -5.17 7.32
C LEU A 10 -6.18 -5.19 6.51
N MET A 11 -6.52 -6.37 5.97
CA MET A 11 -7.69 -6.55 5.12
C MET A 11 -8.96 -6.66 5.94
N ALA A 12 -10.05 -6.11 5.40
CA ALA A 12 -11.39 -6.40 5.89
C ALA A 12 -11.76 -7.87 5.61
N ASP A 13 -12.73 -8.38 6.33
CA ASP A 13 -13.19 -9.76 6.17
C ASP A 13 -14.18 -9.87 4.99
N ASP A 14 -13.63 -9.81 3.79
CA ASP A 14 -14.37 -9.95 2.54
C ASP A 14 -13.45 -10.57 1.49
N PRO A 15 -13.11 -11.84 1.64
CA PRO A 15 -12.06 -12.46 0.82
C PRO A 15 -12.35 -12.44 -0.68
N ASP A 16 -13.60 -12.56 -1.09
CA ASP A 16 -13.94 -12.58 -2.52
C ASP A 16 -13.70 -11.21 -3.16
N ARG A 17 -14.14 -10.13 -2.50
CA ARG A 17 -13.91 -8.77 -3.00
C ARG A 17 -12.43 -8.40 -2.95
N VAL A 18 -11.73 -8.81 -1.92
CA VAL A 18 -10.29 -8.61 -1.82
C VAL A 18 -9.60 -9.27 -3.00
N ARG A 19 -9.89 -10.55 -3.25
CA ARG A 19 -9.28 -11.30 -4.36
C ARG A 19 -9.56 -10.64 -5.70
N ALA A 20 -10.80 -10.19 -5.90
CA ALA A 20 -11.20 -9.53 -7.15
C ALA A 20 -10.49 -8.18 -7.36
N THR A 21 -10.07 -7.52 -6.29
CA THR A 21 -9.45 -6.20 -6.34
C THR A 21 -7.92 -6.27 -6.44
N VAL A 22 -7.30 -7.40 -6.06
CA VAL A 22 -5.84 -7.57 -6.06
C VAL A 22 -5.19 -7.13 -7.39
N PRO A 23 -5.67 -7.53 -8.58
CA PRO A 23 -5.01 -7.10 -9.82
C PRO A 23 -4.96 -5.59 -9.99
N ARG A 24 -6.02 -4.87 -9.62
CA ARG A 24 -6.04 -3.40 -9.71
C ARG A 24 -5.12 -2.77 -8.68
N HIS A 25 -5.05 -3.33 -7.48
CA HIS A 25 -4.13 -2.88 -6.42
C HIS A 25 -2.68 -3.02 -6.91
N VAL A 26 -2.30 -4.17 -7.44
CA VAL A 26 -0.94 -4.42 -7.94
C VAL A 26 -0.62 -3.47 -9.11
N ALA A 27 -1.55 -3.31 -10.05
CA ALA A 27 -1.35 -2.42 -11.19
C ALA A 27 -1.20 -0.96 -10.75
N HIS A 28 -1.96 -0.52 -9.75
CA HIS A 28 -1.85 0.83 -9.19
C HIS A 28 -0.43 1.10 -8.69
N TRP A 29 0.08 0.24 -7.82
CA TRP A 29 1.40 0.46 -7.22
C TRP A 29 2.52 0.37 -8.25
N HIS A 30 2.47 -0.59 -9.17
CA HIS A 30 3.46 -0.68 -10.23
C HIS A 30 3.40 0.52 -11.17
N GLY A 31 2.21 1.03 -11.46
CA GLY A 31 2.02 2.16 -12.36
C GLY A 31 2.52 3.50 -11.82
N LEU A 32 2.70 3.62 -10.50
CA LEU A 32 3.21 4.85 -9.90
C LEU A 32 4.70 5.08 -10.18
N GLY A 33 5.45 4.04 -10.53
CA GLY A 33 6.88 4.16 -10.83
C GLY A 33 7.71 4.66 -9.68
N LEU A 34 7.33 4.35 -8.44
CA LEU A 34 8.02 4.85 -7.25
C LEU A 34 9.38 4.19 -7.10
N THR A 35 10.38 5.00 -6.72
CA THR A 35 11.73 4.51 -6.46
C THR A 35 11.71 3.62 -5.22
N GLY A 36 12.47 2.52 -5.28
CA GLY A 36 12.64 1.63 -4.13
C GLY A 36 11.36 0.91 -3.71
N TYR A 37 10.40 0.78 -4.62
CA TYR A 37 9.16 0.05 -4.33
C TYR A 37 9.47 -1.40 -4.01
N LEU A 38 8.88 -1.87 -2.90
CA LEU A 38 8.90 -3.26 -2.50
C LEU A 38 7.61 -3.53 -1.74
N GLY A 39 6.81 -4.47 -2.22
CA GLY A 39 5.52 -4.72 -1.59
C GLY A 39 5.05 -6.15 -1.78
N GLY A 40 4.19 -6.57 -0.88
CA GLY A 40 3.60 -7.89 -0.96
C GLY A 40 2.70 -8.18 0.23
N PRO A 41 1.90 -9.26 0.12
CA PRO A 41 1.03 -9.68 1.21
C PRO A 41 1.83 -10.35 2.32
N PHE A 42 1.26 -10.30 3.53
CA PHE A 42 1.78 -11.13 4.62
C PHE A 42 1.53 -12.61 4.30
N ALA A 43 2.37 -13.48 4.85
CA ALA A 43 2.28 -14.92 4.58
C ALA A 43 0.92 -15.51 4.96
N ASP A 44 0.28 -14.97 6.01
CA ASP A 44 -1.03 -15.43 6.47
C ASP A 44 -2.21 -14.75 5.74
N ARG A 45 -1.92 -13.88 4.77
CA ARG A 45 -2.92 -13.21 3.94
C ARG A 45 -3.84 -12.25 4.70
N THR A 46 -3.47 -11.82 5.90
CA THR A 46 -4.26 -10.86 6.69
C THR A 46 -4.10 -9.42 6.26
N GLY A 47 -3.10 -9.13 5.44
CA GLY A 47 -2.80 -7.78 4.98
C GLY A 47 -1.50 -7.79 4.20
N GLY A 48 -0.82 -6.66 4.18
CA GLY A 48 0.44 -6.55 3.48
C GLY A 48 1.28 -5.37 3.93
N LEU A 49 2.45 -5.27 3.32
CA LEU A 49 3.40 -4.19 3.56
C LEU A 49 3.93 -3.70 2.22
N ILE A 50 3.95 -2.39 2.06
CA ILE A 50 4.57 -1.74 0.90
C ILE A 50 5.53 -0.68 1.42
N THR A 51 6.78 -0.72 0.93
CA THR A 51 7.75 0.34 1.20
C THR A 51 8.16 0.99 -0.10
N PHE A 52 8.39 2.30 -0.05
CA PHE A 52 8.69 3.08 -1.24
C PHE A 52 9.31 4.43 -0.86
N GLN A 53 9.85 5.13 -1.85
CA GLN A 53 10.34 6.49 -1.69
C GLN A 53 9.35 7.47 -2.31
N ALA A 54 9.17 8.61 -1.65
CA ALA A 54 8.36 9.72 -2.15
C ALA A 54 9.02 11.04 -1.77
N ASP A 55 8.64 12.12 -2.44
CA ASP A 55 9.26 13.42 -2.21
C ASP A 55 8.81 14.05 -0.88
N ASP A 56 7.58 13.78 -0.48
CA ASP A 56 6.99 14.34 0.73
C ASP A 56 5.82 13.48 1.22
N ASP A 57 5.27 13.87 2.37
CA ASP A 57 4.13 13.16 2.98
C ASP A 57 2.89 13.21 2.10
N GLN A 58 2.67 14.31 1.37
CA GLN A 58 1.48 14.44 0.51
C GLN A 58 1.52 13.46 -0.65
N GLN A 59 2.67 13.28 -1.28
CA GLN A 59 2.83 12.32 -2.36
C GLN A 59 2.60 10.90 -1.85
N ALA A 60 3.16 10.57 -0.69
CA ALA A 60 2.97 9.25 -0.08
C ALA A 60 1.51 8.99 0.27
N GLN A 61 0.83 9.96 0.89
CA GLN A 61 -0.58 9.83 1.26
C GLN A 61 -1.47 9.69 0.01
N HIS A 62 -1.17 10.45 -1.04
CA HIS A 62 -1.93 10.34 -2.29
C HIS A 62 -1.82 8.94 -2.90
N ALA A 63 -0.63 8.34 -2.87
CA ALA A 63 -0.43 6.98 -3.36
C ALA A 63 -1.31 5.98 -2.62
N VAL A 64 -1.42 6.13 -1.30
CA VAL A 64 -2.28 5.29 -0.46
C VAL A 64 -3.76 5.56 -0.72
N ASP A 65 -4.14 6.84 -0.76
CA ASP A 65 -5.55 7.24 -0.94
C ASP A 65 -6.13 6.73 -2.27
N THR A 66 -5.30 6.59 -3.28
CA THR A 66 -5.71 6.12 -4.60
C THR A 66 -5.57 4.61 -4.80
N ASP A 67 -5.09 3.89 -3.79
CA ASP A 67 -5.04 2.43 -3.81
C ASP A 67 -6.47 1.87 -3.92
N PRO A 68 -6.75 0.97 -4.88
CA PRO A 68 -8.06 0.33 -5.00
C PRO A 68 -8.56 -0.32 -3.71
N PHE A 69 -7.69 -0.88 -2.88
CA PHE A 69 -8.12 -1.41 -1.58
C PHE A 69 -8.72 -0.33 -0.69
N VAL A 70 -8.14 0.87 -0.70
CA VAL A 70 -8.67 2.01 0.08
C VAL A 70 -9.96 2.51 -0.57
N GLN A 71 -9.96 2.69 -1.88
CA GLN A 71 -11.12 3.21 -2.63
C GLN A 71 -12.36 2.34 -2.47
N GLU A 72 -12.16 1.01 -2.41
CA GLU A 72 -13.26 0.05 -2.28
C GLU A 72 -13.63 -0.25 -0.82
N GLY A 73 -12.97 0.38 0.14
CA GLY A 73 -13.23 0.15 1.56
C GLY A 73 -12.89 -1.25 2.03
N LEU A 74 -11.82 -1.83 1.50
CA LEU A 74 -11.45 -3.22 1.78
C LEU A 74 -10.37 -3.36 2.87
N LEU A 75 -9.96 -2.25 3.49
CA LEU A 75 -8.99 -2.29 4.57
C LEU A 75 -9.69 -2.13 5.92
N LYS A 76 -9.40 -3.03 6.83
CA LYS A 76 -9.82 -2.93 8.23
C LYS A 76 -9.07 -1.80 8.93
N ALA A 77 -7.80 -1.64 8.62
CA ALA A 77 -6.94 -0.60 9.16
C ALA A 77 -5.70 -0.47 8.29
N TYR A 78 -5.07 0.72 8.33
CA TYR A 78 -3.75 0.87 7.72
C TYR A 78 -2.98 1.95 8.45
N TRP A 79 -1.64 1.90 8.27
CA TRP A 79 -0.71 2.91 8.78
C TRP A 79 0.22 3.30 7.64
N LEU A 80 0.45 4.60 7.50
CA LEU A 80 1.46 5.14 6.60
C LEU A 80 2.43 5.94 7.47
N LYS A 81 3.70 5.52 7.48
CA LYS A 81 4.73 6.14 8.30
C LYS A 81 5.97 6.42 7.48
N GLN A 82 6.59 7.57 7.73
CA GLN A 82 7.96 7.77 7.28
C GLN A 82 8.85 6.79 8.05
N TRP A 83 9.74 6.10 7.32
CA TRP A 83 10.54 5.03 7.88
C TRP A 83 12.00 5.27 7.58
N THR A 84 12.85 5.11 8.59
CA THR A 84 14.29 5.26 8.48
C THR A 84 14.94 3.88 8.68
N PRO A 85 15.15 3.13 7.59
CA PRO A 85 15.80 1.81 7.71
C PRO A 85 17.25 1.95 8.18
N GLU A 86 17.69 0.99 8.95
CA GLU A 86 19.05 0.95 9.50
C GLU A 86 19.89 -0.12 8.83
#